data_e8bca6b5afc4fac10e03deafdf666dc3
#
_entry.id   e8bca6b5afc4fac10e03deafdf666dc3
#
_cell.length_a   1.000
_cell.length_b   1.000
_cell.length_c   1.000
_cell.angle_alpha   90.00
_cell.angle_beta   90.00
_cell.angle_gamma   90.00
#
_symmetry.space_group_name_H-M   'P 1'
#
loop_
_entity.id
_entity.type
_entity.pdbx_description
1 polymer ?
#
loop_
_entity_poly.entity_id
_entity_poly.type
_entity_poly.pdbx_seq_one_letter_code
_entity_poly.pdbx_strand_id
1 'polypeptide(L)'
;MEYRYRKNKKLRFKKKSLAILFLIIAIIIAFVFWITNREGPYEKYYQYDENNKKIGEVQHYQKENEQFFISMYYPKTNIKELNKIINDCWNDYIKDQKANKDSKDILYMDYSIDQVYKQYVNLKLSMNRYNEDDKLVEQSNKLFCYDTKNEKVLTVNDVLRKNYKISLANINGIDNINQDNDNLEIKKDKVVIYTNDKLKEKVEIKYEENKDLIRLANKNIPSNAPLDVKTPTPLPKIDPNKKMIAFTLDDGPHKTNTLRVVEMFEKYNGRATFFQLGKNVQAYPDIVKTVYEHGFEIASHSWDHPDLRKLDTNAVNKQIVDTQNAIFSITGDEPSLIRPPYGAYNDNVKTVVKNNGMQIALWTVDTLDWKLKDANKIKDAIVNNAYDGAVVLIHDIHNFTVDGLEMALAELANKGYQFVTLSTLGEYKELKTVLR
;
A
#
# COMPACT_ATOMS: atom_id res chain seq x y z
N MET A 1 32.89 -41.44 89.50
CA MET A 1 32.40 -40.90 88.24
C MET A 1 33.25 -39.69 87.87
N GLU A 2 34.30 -39.91 87.06
CA GLU A 2 35.23 -38.86 86.65
C GLU A 2 34.81 -38.28 85.32
N TYR A 3 34.52 -36.99 85.32
CA TYR A 3 34.22 -36.23 84.07
C TYR A 3 35.56 -35.71 83.51
N ARG A 4 36.04 -36.23 82.36
CA ARG A 4 37.20 -35.74 81.66
C ARG A 4 36.84 -34.50 80.79
N TYR A 5 37.38 -33.35 81.17
CA TYR A 5 37.30 -32.09 80.36
C TYR A 5 38.22 -32.21 79.12
N ARG A 6 37.64 -32.20 77.93
CA ARG A 6 38.41 -32.06 76.66
C ARG A 6 38.77 -30.61 76.46
N LYS A 7 40.05 -30.28 76.59
CA LYS A 7 40.65 -28.98 76.20
C LYS A 7 40.55 -28.80 74.69
N ASN A 8 39.77 -27.82 74.23
CA ASN A 8 39.77 -27.34 72.84
C ASN A 8 41.13 -26.73 72.50
N LYS A 9 41.95 -27.37 71.67
CA LYS A 9 43.11 -26.78 71.08
C LYS A 9 42.71 -25.72 70.08
N LYS A 10 42.86 -24.45 70.42
CA LYS A 10 42.78 -23.33 69.47
C LYS A 10 43.89 -23.47 68.44
N LEU A 11 43.59 -23.73 67.16
CA LEU A 11 44.48 -23.68 66.03
C LEU A 11 45.08 -22.26 65.94
N ARG A 12 46.36 -22.09 66.38
CA ARG A 12 47.10 -20.82 66.14
C ARG A 12 47.77 -20.94 64.78
N PHE A 13 47.18 -20.36 63.78
CA PHE A 13 47.84 -20.15 62.49
C PHE A 13 49.04 -19.21 62.69
N LYS A 14 50.21 -19.61 62.22
CA LYS A 14 51.40 -18.75 62.19
C LYS A 14 51.11 -17.56 61.27
N LYS A 15 51.46 -16.33 61.64
CA LYS A 15 51.20 -15.11 60.86
C LYS A 15 51.55 -15.22 59.36
N LYS A 16 52.62 -15.96 59.02
CA LYS A 16 53.03 -16.28 57.65
C LYS A 16 52.03 -17.15 56.93
N SER A 17 51.42 -18.15 57.54
CA SER A 17 50.38 -19.01 56.93
C SER A 17 49.09 -18.27 56.74
N LEU A 18 48.76 -17.31 57.59
CA LEU A 18 47.54 -16.44 57.41
C LEU A 18 47.76 -15.51 56.24
N ALA A 19 48.96 -14.91 56.07
CA ALA A 19 49.29 -14.06 54.94
C ALA A 19 49.22 -14.78 53.60
N ILE A 20 49.72 -16.04 53.53
CA ILE A 20 49.59 -16.88 52.33
C ILE A 20 48.14 -17.23 52.02
N LEU A 21 47.34 -17.53 53.02
CA LEU A 21 45.89 -17.78 52.84
C LEU A 21 45.17 -16.57 52.27
N PHE A 22 45.43 -15.36 52.80
CA PHE A 22 44.87 -14.11 52.27
C PHE A 22 45.33 -13.83 50.83
N LEU A 23 46.58 -14.11 50.50
CA LEU A 23 47.09 -13.96 49.12
C LEU A 23 46.38 -14.95 48.16
N ILE A 24 46.18 -16.18 48.54
CA ILE A 24 45.46 -17.19 47.74
C ILE A 24 44.00 -16.77 47.55
N ILE A 25 43.34 -16.29 48.60
CA ILE A 25 41.95 -15.78 48.51
C ILE A 25 41.90 -14.57 47.59
N ALA A 26 42.82 -13.62 47.69
CA ALA A 26 42.89 -12.45 46.81
C ALA A 26 43.11 -12.83 45.34
N ILE A 27 43.96 -13.84 45.06
CA ILE A 27 44.20 -14.37 43.72
C ILE A 27 42.94 -15.06 43.19
N ILE A 28 42.25 -15.84 44.03
CA ILE A 28 40.99 -16.49 43.65
C ILE A 28 39.91 -15.42 43.35
N ILE A 29 39.79 -14.39 44.20
CA ILE A 29 38.85 -13.30 43.98
C ILE A 29 39.19 -12.54 42.69
N ALA A 30 40.49 -12.23 42.46
CA ALA A 30 40.91 -11.56 41.22
C ALA A 30 40.68 -12.43 39.98
N PHE A 31 40.86 -13.75 40.09
CA PHE A 31 40.61 -14.70 39.02
C PHE A 31 39.12 -14.89 38.74
N VAL A 32 38.28 -14.95 39.78
CA VAL A 32 36.82 -14.96 39.64
C VAL A 32 36.34 -13.65 39.04
N PHE A 33 36.85 -12.50 39.54
CA PHE A 33 36.53 -11.19 38.98
C PHE A 33 36.97 -11.05 37.52
N TRP A 34 38.16 -11.60 37.15
CA TRP A 34 38.62 -11.61 35.76
C TRP A 34 37.78 -12.52 34.87
N ILE A 35 37.34 -13.71 35.36
CA ILE A 35 36.43 -14.60 34.61
C ILE A 35 35.05 -13.98 34.48
N THR A 36 34.50 -13.37 35.54
CA THR A 36 33.16 -12.77 35.52
C THR A 36 33.06 -11.46 34.75
N ASN A 37 34.23 -10.73 34.63
CA ASN A 37 34.32 -9.50 33.87
C ASN A 37 35.05 -9.67 32.53
N ARG A 38 35.38 -10.90 32.14
CA ARG A 38 35.93 -11.12 30.81
C ARG A 38 34.79 -10.98 29.79
N GLU A 39 34.83 -9.92 28.98
CA GLU A 39 33.97 -9.77 27.83
C GLU A 39 34.08 -11.02 26.96
N GLY A 40 32.95 -11.70 26.74
CA GLY A 40 32.90 -12.85 25.84
C GLY A 40 33.22 -12.41 24.40
N PRO A 41 33.64 -13.32 23.51
CA PRO A 41 34.03 -12.98 22.15
C PRO A 41 32.93 -12.29 21.37
N TYR A 42 31.69 -12.37 21.84
CA TYR A 42 30.51 -11.80 21.16
C TYR A 42 29.81 -10.69 21.96
N GLU A 43 30.38 -10.16 23.05
CA GLU A 43 29.72 -9.28 24.00
C GLU A 43 29.25 -7.95 23.37
N LYS A 44 30.01 -7.44 22.38
CA LYS A 44 29.64 -6.26 21.62
C LYS A 44 28.31 -6.44 20.82
N TYR A 45 27.92 -7.69 20.52
CA TYR A 45 26.64 -8.00 19.86
C TYR A 45 25.48 -8.18 20.83
N TYR A 46 25.70 -8.01 22.14
CA TYR A 46 24.66 -7.94 23.17
C TYR A 46 24.21 -6.50 23.46
N GLN A 47 24.94 -5.52 22.93
CA GLN A 47 24.62 -4.11 23.12
C GLN A 47 23.81 -3.60 21.93
N TYR A 48 22.82 -2.78 22.19
CA TYR A 48 22.02 -2.11 21.17
C TYR A 48 21.91 -0.61 21.44
N ASP A 49 21.68 0.16 20.38
CA ASP A 49 21.50 1.62 20.51
C ASP A 49 20.07 1.94 20.95
N GLU A 50 19.91 2.40 22.19
CA GLU A 50 18.61 2.79 22.76
C GLU A 50 18.00 4.05 22.11
N ASN A 51 18.82 4.89 21.47
CA ASN A 51 18.39 6.23 21.05
C ASN A 51 17.32 6.21 19.93
N ASN A 52 17.15 5.12 19.20
CA ASN A 52 16.24 5.00 18.06
C ASN A 52 15.04 4.08 18.27
N LYS A 53 14.84 3.52 19.48
CA LYS A 53 13.85 2.45 19.74
C LYS A 53 12.69 2.95 20.60
N LYS A 54 11.73 3.62 19.98
CA LYS A 54 10.63 4.33 20.70
C LYS A 54 9.30 3.58 20.75
N ILE A 55 9.17 2.44 20.07
CA ILE A 55 7.89 1.71 19.93
C ILE A 55 8.10 0.24 20.17
N GLY A 56 7.26 -0.35 21.04
CA GLY A 56 7.33 -1.74 21.45
C GLY A 56 8.39 -2.00 22.51
N GLU A 57 8.46 -3.24 22.95
CA GLU A 57 9.48 -3.74 23.87
C GLU A 57 10.63 -4.34 23.07
N VAL A 58 11.86 -4.03 23.44
CA VAL A 58 13.02 -4.65 22.83
C VAL A 58 13.07 -6.11 23.24
N GLN A 59 13.14 -6.99 22.25
CA GLN A 59 13.41 -8.41 22.45
C GLN A 59 14.80 -8.75 21.92
N HIS A 60 15.46 -9.67 22.57
CA HIS A 60 16.74 -10.21 22.14
C HIS A 60 16.62 -11.72 21.95
N TYR A 61 16.96 -12.19 20.76
CA TYR A 61 17.09 -13.60 20.44
C TYR A 61 18.55 -13.93 20.18
N GLN A 62 19.02 -14.99 20.79
CA GLN A 62 20.39 -15.46 20.63
C GLN A 62 20.39 -16.97 20.39
N LYS A 63 21.21 -17.41 19.45
CA LYS A 63 21.45 -18.82 19.18
C LYS A 63 22.86 -19.02 18.68
N GLU A 64 23.50 -20.09 19.11
CA GLU A 64 24.81 -20.51 18.63
C GLU A 64 24.76 -21.95 18.12
N ASN A 65 25.40 -22.21 17.01
CA ASN A 65 25.60 -23.52 16.44
C ASN A 65 27.04 -23.62 15.90
N GLU A 66 27.39 -24.71 15.21
CA GLU A 66 28.75 -24.92 14.66
C GLU A 66 29.10 -23.88 13.58
N GLN A 67 28.13 -23.29 12.90
CA GLN A 67 28.31 -22.45 11.72
C GLN A 67 28.14 -20.98 12.00
N PHE A 68 27.20 -20.63 12.91
CA PHE A 68 26.82 -19.26 13.19
C PHE A 68 26.68 -18.98 14.67
N PHE A 69 27.09 -17.78 15.06
CA PHE A 69 26.59 -17.10 16.24
C PHE A 69 25.53 -16.10 15.77
N ILE A 70 24.29 -16.21 16.28
CA ILE A 70 23.15 -15.40 15.88
C ILE A 70 22.77 -14.51 17.07
N SER A 71 22.74 -13.21 16.85
CA SER A 71 22.25 -12.22 17.82
C SER A 71 21.30 -11.26 17.13
N MET A 72 20.06 -11.21 17.61
CA MET A 72 19.00 -10.43 16.99
C MET A 72 18.29 -9.56 18.02
N TYR A 73 18.31 -8.23 17.81
CA TYR A 73 17.47 -7.29 18.51
C TYR A 73 16.29 -6.88 17.63
N TYR A 74 15.09 -6.96 18.14
CA TYR A 74 13.87 -6.64 17.40
C TYR A 74 12.77 -6.09 18.32
N PRO A 75 11.84 -5.25 17.80
CA PRO A 75 10.73 -4.75 18.59
C PRO A 75 9.61 -5.80 18.66
N LYS A 76 9.09 -6.06 19.85
CA LYS A 76 7.81 -6.72 20.03
C LYS A 76 6.74 -5.64 20.17
N THR A 77 6.01 -5.40 19.10
CA THR A 77 4.96 -4.39 19.05
C THR A 77 3.61 -5.00 19.40
N ASN A 78 2.60 -4.16 19.62
CA ASN A 78 1.20 -4.59 19.71
C ASN A 78 0.54 -4.81 18.34
N ILE A 79 1.27 -4.62 17.23
CA ILE A 79 0.82 -4.77 15.85
C ILE A 79 1.24 -6.16 15.35
N LYS A 80 0.28 -7.09 15.25
CA LYS A 80 0.57 -8.49 14.87
C LYS A 80 1.23 -8.62 13.50
N GLU A 81 0.76 -7.86 12.52
CA GLU A 81 1.29 -7.93 11.16
C GLU A 81 2.73 -7.43 11.09
N LEU A 82 3.06 -6.35 11.81
CA LEU A 82 4.43 -5.84 11.88
C LEU A 82 5.38 -6.85 12.54
N ASN A 83 4.94 -7.52 13.61
CA ASN A 83 5.72 -8.59 14.25
C ASN A 83 5.93 -9.79 13.30
N LYS A 84 4.95 -10.11 12.46
CA LYS A 84 5.07 -11.15 11.43
C LYS A 84 6.10 -10.77 10.37
N ILE A 85 6.04 -9.55 9.84
CA ILE A 85 7.02 -9.02 8.86
C ILE A 85 8.44 -9.12 9.40
N ILE A 86 8.67 -8.75 10.68
CA ILE A 86 9.97 -8.85 11.33
C ILE A 86 10.47 -10.30 11.34
N ASN A 87 9.60 -11.23 11.74
CA ASN A 87 9.96 -12.65 11.79
C ASN A 87 10.22 -13.24 10.41
N ASP A 88 9.42 -12.90 9.41
CA ASP A 88 9.56 -13.39 8.04
C ASP A 88 10.90 -12.89 7.44
N CYS A 89 11.21 -11.59 7.54
CA CYS A 89 12.47 -11.02 7.06
C CYS A 89 13.69 -11.67 7.69
N TRP A 90 13.64 -11.93 8.99
CA TRP A 90 14.72 -12.55 9.70
C TRP A 90 14.92 -14.01 9.30
N ASN A 91 13.84 -14.78 9.24
CA ASN A 91 13.91 -16.19 8.86
C ASN A 91 14.42 -16.37 7.42
N ASP A 92 13.99 -15.51 6.50
CA ASP A 92 14.48 -15.51 5.12
C ASP A 92 15.95 -15.16 5.07
N TYR A 93 16.39 -14.14 5.83
CA TYR A 93 17.80 -13.78 5.90
C TYR A 93 18.68 -14.93 6.41
N ILE A 94 18.29 -15.61 7.49
CA ILE A 94 19.04 -16.76 8.03
C ILE A 94 19.08 -17.91 7.01
N LYS A 95 17.94 -18.20 6.38
CA LYS A 95 17.81 -19.30 5.41
C LYS A 95 18.73 -19.12 4.20
N ASP A 96 18.92 -17.88 3.76
CA ASP A 96 19.74 -17.55 2.60
C ASP A 96 21.25 -17.56 2.90
N GLN A 97 21.64 -17.63 4.20
CA GLN A 97 23.05 -17.65 4.58
C GLN A 97 23.71 -18.98 4.26
N LYS A 98 24.80 -18.88 3.52
CA LYS A 98 25.67 -20.04 3.23
C LYS A 98 26.74 -20.11 4.31
N ALA A 99 26.79 -21.24 5.01
CA ALA A 99 27.80 -21.48 6.02
C ALA A 99 29.23 -21.52 5.43
N ASN A 100 30.16 -20.91 6.13
CA ASN A 100 31.57 -21.12 5.86
C ASN A 100 32.01 -22.44 6.57
N LYS A 101 32.75 -23.31 5.87
CA LYS A 101 33.19 -24.60 6.44
C LYS A 101 34.30 -24.45 7.44
N ASP A 102 35.08 -23.37 7.33
CA ASP A 102 36.32 -23.18 8.02
C ASP A 102 36.26 -22.11 9.14
N SER A 103 35.14 -21.43 9.29
CA SER A 103 34.96 -20.39 10.30
C SER A 103 33.49 -20.26 10.75
N LYS A 104 33.32 -19.78 11.98
CA LYS A 104 32.02 -19.46 12.55
C LYS A 104 31.71 -17.99 12.32
N ASP A 105 30.74 -17.70 11.45
CA ASP A 105 30.31 -16.34 11.17
C ASP A 105 29.27 -15.85 12.19
N ILE A 106 29.18 -14.53 12.31
CA ILE A 106 28.24 -13.84 13.22
C ILE A 106 27.14 -13.21 12.39
N LEU A 107 25.89 -13.62 12.64
CA LEU A 107 24.70 -12.98 12.11
C LEU A 107 24.12 -12.03 13.16
N TYR A 108 24.21 -10.74 12.90
CA TYR A 108 23.74 -9.71 13.79
C TYR A 108 22.60 -8.92 13.14
N MET A 109 21.47 -8.80 13.84
CA MET A 109 20.38 -7.94 13.45
C MET A 109 20.11 -6.88 14.51
N ASP A 110 19.93 -5.66 14.04
CA ASP A 110 19.44 -4.53 14.81
C ASP A 110 18.36 -3.78 14.06
N TYR A 111 17.65 -2.87 14.73
CA TYR A 111 16.55 -2.15 14.16
C TYR A 111 16.50 -0.69 14.61
N SER A 112 15.84 0.14 13.81
CA SER A 112 15.32 1.41 14.29
C SER A 112 13.83 1.49 13.97
N ILE A 113 13.06 2.11 14.87
CA ILE A 113 11.62 2.26 14.74
C ILE A 113 11.19 3.64 15.24
N ASP A 114 10.37 4.34 14.45
CA ASP A 114 9.76 5.59 14.85
C ASP A 114 8.31 5.68 14.37
N GLN A 115 7.52 6.52 15.03
CA GLN A 115 6.13 6.77 14.66
C GLN A 115 5.91 8.23 14.31
N VAL A 116 5.28 8.44 13.16
CA VAL A 116 4.94 9.77 12.67
C VAL A 116 3.43 9.94 12.65
N TYR A 117 2.94 11.06 13.16
CA TYR A 117 1.52 11.41 13.22
C TYR A 117 0.62 10.38 13.94
N LYS A 118 1.19 9.54 14.82
CA LYS A 118 0.50 8.40 15.47
C LYS A 118 -0.09 7.36 14.52
N GLN A 119 0.08 7.50 13.24
CA GLN A 119 -0.48 6.65 12.20
C GLN A 119 0.59 5.83 11.48
N TYR A 120 1.71 6.42 11.13
CA TYR A 120 2.73 5.78 10.32
C TYR A 120 3.88 5.30 11.19
N VAL A 121 4.23 4.03 11.09
CA VAL A 121 5.35 3.41 11.80
C VAL A 121 6.43 3.07 10.77
N ASN A 122 7.56 3.78 10.82
CA ASN A 122 8.74 3.46 10.04
C ASN A 122 9.58 2.43 10.82
N LEU A 123 9.85 1.28 10.21
CA LEU A 123 10.69 0.23 10.75
C LEU A 123 11.82 -0.07 9.77
N LYS A 124 13.05 0.08 10.22
CA LYS A 124 14.23 -0.35 9.50
C LYS A 124 14.87 -1.54 10.23
N LEU A 125 15.11 -2.62 9.51
CA LEU A 125 15.88 -3.78 9.96
C LEU A 125 17.25 -3.75 9.29
N SER A 126 18.32 -3.87 10.08
CA SER A 126 19.70 -3.93 9.60
C SER A 126 20.26 -5.31 9.92
N MET A 127 20.52 -6.11 8.91
CA MET A 127 21.00 -7.48 9.02
C MET A 127 22.43 -7.53 8.49
N ASN A 128 23.36 -7.91 9.36
CA ASN A 128 24.79 -7.89 9.07
C ASN A 128 25.39 -9.27 9.33
N ARG A 129 26.30 -9.67 8.46
CA ARG A 129 27.14 -10.86 8.64
C ARG A 129 28.58 -10.43 8.81
N TYR A 130 29.22 -10.91 9.88
CA TYR A 130 30.63 -10.70 10.16
C TYR A 130 31.35 -12.06 10.16
N ASN A 131 32.60 -12.08 9.73
CA ASN A 131 33.45 -13.26 9.89
C ASN A 131 34.04 -13.36 11.32
N GLU A 132 34.79 -14.40 11.60
CA GLU A 132 35.44 -14.62 12.90
C GLU A 132 36.45 -13.52 13.30
N ASP A 133 37.03 -12.82 12.32
CA ASP A 133 37.90 -11.64 12.54
C ASP A 133 37.08 -10.35 12.74
N ASP A 134 35.76 -10.45 12.85
CA ASP A 134 34.89 -9.32 13.09
C ASP A 134 34.77 -8.32 11.91
N LYS A 135 35.09 -8.78 10.72
CA LYS A 135 34.95 -7.98 9.50
C LYS A 135 33.57 -8.18 8.92
N LEU A 136 32.92 -7.06 8.55
CA LEU A 136 31.63 -7.07 7.86
C LEU A 136 31.79 -7.73 6.48
N VAL A 137 31.11 -8.85 6.28
CA VAL A 137 31.10 -9.64 5.04
C VAL A 137 29.91 -9.26 4.18
N GLU A 138 28.75 -9.09 4.83
CA GLU A 138 27.49 -8.79 4.15
C GLU A 138 26.64 -7.84 4.98
N GLN A 139 25.94 -6.94 4.32
CA GLN A 139 24.94 -6.07 4.92
C GLN A 139 23.68 -6.06 4.06
N SER A 140 22.55 -6.35 4.67
CA SER A 140 21.21 -6.21 4.11
C SER A 140 20.38 -5.29 4.99
N ASN A 141 19.58 -4.45 4.37
CA ASN A 141 18.64 -3.58 5.07
C ASN A 141 17.25 -3.80 4.49
N LYS A 142 16.26 -3.79 5.36
CA LYS A 142 14.84 -3.75 4.99
C LYS A 142 14.20 -2.57 5.69
N LEU A 143 13.39 -1.85 4.94
CA LEU A 143 12.69 -0.68 5.44
C LEU A 143 11.21 -0.85 5.12
N PHE A 144 10.36 -0.58 6.09
CA PHE A 144 8.91 -0.65 5.96
C PHE A 144 8.28 0.57 6.59
N CYS A 145 7.28 1.14 5.93
CA CYS A 145 6.37 2.09 6.54
C CYS A 145 5.00 1.44 6.70
N TYR A 146 4.55 1.24 7.93
CA TYR A 146 3.28 0.61 8.25
C TYR A 146 2.24 1.66 8.61
N ASP A 147 1.09 1.65 7.93
CA ASP A 147 -0.07 2.48 8.25
C ASP A 147 -0.96 1.74 9.27
N THR A 148 -0.98 2.24 10.51
CA THR A 148 -1.74 1.63 11.61
C THR A 148 -3.25 1.82 11.49
N LYS A 149 -3.71 2.79 10.69
CA LYS A 149 -5.14 3.04 10.45
C LYS A 149 -5.68 2.07 9.40
N ASN A 150 -4.93 1.81 8.34
CA ASN A 150 -5.32 0.94 7.23
C ASN A 150 -4.72 -0.47 7.35
N GLU A 151 -3.96 -0.75 8.41
CA GLU A 151 -3.37 -2.05 8.76
C GLU A 151 -2.55 -2.68 7.63
N LYS A 152 -1.70 -1.88 6.95
CA LYS A 152 -0.89 -2.34 5.83
C LYS A 152 0.49 -1.70 5.77
N VAL A 153 1.44 -2.37 5.11
CA VAL A 153 2.69 -1.77 4.65
C VAL A 153 2.39 -0.87 3.46
N LEU A 154 2.96 0.33 3.47
CA LEU A 154 2.79 1.28 2.38
C LEU A 154 3.80 1.00 1.26
N THR A 155 3.34 1.11 0.03
CA THR A 155 4.15 1.17 -1.18
C THR A 155 4.18 2.59 -1.74
N VAL A 156 5.01 2.83 -2.75
CA VAL A 156 5.03 4.12 -3.46
C VAL A 156 3.65 4.44 -4.04
N ASN A 157 2.92 3.44 -4.54
CA ASN A 157 1.57 3.61 -5.08
C ASN A 157 0.54 4.05 -4.01
N ASP A 158 0.76 3.72 -2.74
CA ASP A 158 -0.07 4.20 -1.63
C ASP A 158 0.22 5.65 -1.25
N VAL A 159 1.41 6.13 -1.55
CA VAL A 159 1.91 7.45 -1.12
C VAL A 159 1.83 8.49 -2.23
N LEU A 160 2.11 8.10 -3.48
CA LEU A 160 2.16 8.98 -4.63
C LEU A 160 1.11 8.61 -5.68
N ARG A 161 0.66 9.61 -6.45
CA ARG A 161 -0.19 9.39 -7.63
C ARG A 161 0.56 8.71 -8.75
N LYS A 162 -0.17 8.00 -9.63
CA LYS A 162 0.41 7.22 -10.75
C LYS A 162 1.27 8.04 -11.70
N ASN A 163 0.98 9.33 -11.86
CA ASN A 163 1.73 10.25 -12.71
C ASN A 163 2.96 10.88 -12.04
N TYR A 164 3.38 10.42 -10.87
CA TYR A 164 4.47 11.02 -10.09
C TYR A 164 5.77 11.19 -10.90
N LYS A 165 6.12 10.22 -11.77
CA LYS A 165 7.32 10.28 -12.60
C LYS A 165 7.32 11.49 -13.54
N ILE A 166 6.17 11.82 -14.15
CA ILE A 166 6.04 12.97 -15.05
C ILE A 166 6.13 14.28 -14.26
N SER A 167 5.38 14.35 -13.16
CA SER A 167 5.30 15.55 -12.33
C SER A 167 6.62 15.86 -11.59
N LEU A 168 7.42 14.83 -11.32
CA LEU A 168 8.69 14.92 -10.61
C LEU A 168 9.90 14.65 -11.53
N ALA A 169 9.76 14.77 -12.85
CA ALA A 169 10.82 14.45 -13.84
C ALA A 169 12.16 15.20 -13.61
N ASN A 170 12.10 16.34 -12.90
CA ASN A 170 13.31 17.12 -12.54
C ASN A 170 14.04 16.58 -11.31
N ILE A 171 13.46 15.60 -10.60
CA ILE A 171 14.09 15.01 -9.41
C ILE A 171 14.97 13.84 -9.85
N ASN A 172 16.27 13.94 -9.56
CA ASN A 172 17.22 12.88 -9.89
C ASN A 172 16.83 11.53 -9.21
N GLY A 173 16.82 10.45 -9.99
CA GLY A 173 16.52 9.12 -9.51
C GLY A 173 15.03 8.74 -9.50
N ILE A 174 14.12 9.64 -9.87
CA ILE A 174 12.67 9.38 -9.88
C ILE A 174 12.27 8.23 -10.82
N ASP A 175 12.96 8.09 -11.96
CA ASP A 175 12.69 7.04 -12.94
C ASP A 175 13.03 5.63 -12.42
N ASN A 176 13.93 5.54 -11.44
CA ASN A 176 14.34 4.29 -10.81
C ASN A 176 13.36 3.77 -9.77
N ILE A 177 12.34 4.55 -9.43
CA ILE A 177 11.33 4.18 -8.45
C ILE A 177 10.26 3.31 -9.11
N ASN A 178 10.00 2.13 -8.52
CA ASN A 178 8.86 1.29 -8.87
C ASN A 178 7.66 1.63 -7.98
N GLN A 179 6.45 1.53 -8.52
CA GLN A 179 5.20 1.76 -7.77
C GLN A 179 4.99 0.78 -6.62
N ASP A 180 5.49 -0.45 -6.78
CA ASP A 180 5.40 -1.50 -5.76
C ASP A 180 6.55 -1.45 -4.74
N ASN A 181 7.44 -0.46 -4.85
CA ASN A 181 8.54 -0.28 -3.91
C ASN A 181 8.00 0.09 -2.53
N ASP A 182 8.34 -0.69 -1.51
CA ASP A 182 7.99 -0.51 -0.10
C ASP A 182 9.12 0.10 0.75
N ASN A 183 10.31 0.30 0.18
CA ASN A 183 11.45 0.94 0.86
C ASN A 183 11.24 2.46 0.98
N LEU A 184 10.31 2.87 1.83
CA LEU A 184 9.98 4.27 2.05
C LEU A 184 9.79 4.63 3.53
N GLU A 185 10.01 5.90 3.85
CA GLU A 185 9.75 6.48 5.18
C GLU A 185 8.84 7.68 5.07
N ILE A 186 7.85 7.76 5.94
CA ILE A 186 7.06 8.97 6.17
C ILE A 186 7.76 9.82 7.21
N LYS A 187 8.11 11.04 6.86
CA LYS A 187 8.65 12.06 7.77
C LYS A 187 7.61 13.16 8.03
N LYS A 188 7.91 14.12 8.90
CA LYS A 188 6.98 15.22 9.22
C LYS A 188 6.74 16.19 8.07
N ASP A 189 7.69 16.33 7.17
CA ASP A 189 7.69 17.32 6.08
C ASP A 189 7.79 16.71 4.69
N LYS A 190 8.08 15.42 4.59
CA LYS A 190 8.37 14.73 3.31
C LYS A 190 8.16 13.24 3.39
N VAL A 191 8.08 12.60 2.23
CA VAL A 191 8.33 11.16 2.07
C VAL A 191 9.75 10.96 1.54
N VAL A 192 10.42 9.92 2.02
CA VAL A 192 11.74 9.48 1.55
C VAL A 192 11.57 8.09 0.95
N ILE A 193 11.95 7.93 -0.31
CA ILE A 193 11.86 6.67 -1.06
C ILE A 193 13.28 6.22 -1.42
N TYR A 194 13.64 5.00 -1.05
CA TYR A 194 14.95 4.44 -1.36
C TYR A 194 14.88 3.58 -2.62
N THR A 195 15.84 3.77 -3.51
CA THR A 195 15.87 3.12 -4.84
C THR A 195 16.64 1.80 -4.83
N ASN A 196 17.28 1.46 -3.71
CA ASN A 196 18.03 0.21 -3.56
C ASN A 196 17.99 -0.32 -2.12
N ASP A 197 18.23 -1.63 -1.96
CA ASP A 197 18.19 -2.32 -0.67
C ASP A 197 19.34 -1.93 0.28
N LYS A 198 20.36 -1.24 -0.20
CA LYS A 198 21.43 -0.71 0.66
C LYS A 198 21.01 0.59 1.37
N LEU A 199 19.85 1.15 1.02
CA LEU A 199 19.30 2.41 1.54
C LEU A 199 20.28 3.60 1.43
N LYS A 200 21.10 3.61 0.36
CA LYS A 200 22.09 4.66 0.10
C LYS A 200 21.59 5.71 -0.88
N GLU A 201 20.83 5.28 -1.86
CA GLU A 201 20.23 6.15 -2.87
C GLU A 201 18.77 6.38 -2.52
N LYS A 202 18.38 7.66 -2.49
CA LYS A 202 17.02 8.05 -2.08
C LYS A 202 16.51 9.24 -2.87
N VAL A 203 15.19 9.32 -2.97
CA VAL A 203 14.44 10.47 -3.46
C VAL A 203 13.64 11.04 -2.30
N GLU A 204 13.72 12.36 -2.10
CA GLU A 204 12.97 13.08 -1.06
C GLU A 204 11.92 13.97 -1.71
N ILE A 205 10.66 13.80 -1.31
CA ILE A 205 9.51 14.53 -1.87
C ILE A 205 8.83 15.28 -0.73
N LYS A 206 8.99 16.61 -0.72
CA LYS A 206 8.39 17.47 0.30
C LYS A 206 6.89 17.64 0.05
N TYR A 207 6.10 17.56 1.11
CA TYR A 207 4.64 17.65 1.03
C TYR A 207 4.13 19.00 0.54
N GLU A 208 4.66 20.09 1.09
CA GLU A 208 4.22 21.45 0.76
C GLU A 208 4.41 21.79 -0.73
N GLU A 209 5.48 21.28 -1.33
CA GLU A 209 5.82 21.51 -2.74
C GLU A 209 5.04 20.58 -3.68
N ASN A 210 4.53 19.45 -3.19
CA ASN A 210 3.98 18.34 -4.00
C ASN A 210 2.66 17.79 -3.46
N LYS A 211 1.87 18.62 -2.76
CA LYS A 211 0.60 18.20 -2.14
C LYS A 211 -0.38 17.56 -3.12
N ASP A 212 -0.35 17.98 -4.39
CA ASP A 212 -1.22 17.44 -5.44
C ASP A 212 -0.82 16.03 -5.90
N LEU A 213 0.38 15.56 -5.51
CA LEU A 213 0.88 14.22 -5.79
C LEU A 213 0.76 13.28 -4.60
N ILE A 214 0.51 13.80 -3.41
CA ILE A 214 0.45 13.01 -2.19
C ILE A 214 -0.95 12.42 -2.01
N ARG A 215 -1.02 11.11 -1.84
CA ARG A 215 -2.26 10.34 -1.61
C ARG A 215 -2.61 10.12 -0.15
N LEU A 216 -1.65 10.37 0.76
CA LEU A 216 -1.82 10.07 2.18
C LEU A 216 -2.94 10.90 2.81
N ALA A 217 -3.99 10.24 3.27
CA ALA A 217 -5.13 10.86 3.96
C ALA A 217 -4.80 11.09 5.43
N ASN A 218 -4.11 12.19 5.74
CA ASN A 218 -3.78 12.58 7.10
C ASN A 218 -3.79 14.11 7.23
N LYS A 219 -4.55 14.65 8.21
CA LYS A 219 -4.69 16.10 8.44
C LYS A 219 -3.36 16.86 8.65
N ASN A 220 -2.30 16.15 9.00
CA ASN A 220 -0.98 16.71 9.23
C ASN A 220 -0.06 16.61 8.00
N ILE A 221 -0.52 15.99 6.92
CA ILE A 221 0.22 15.86 5.66
C ILE A 221 -0.57 16.62 4.60
N PRO A 222 -0.02 17.68 3.99
CA PRO A 222 -0.66 18.34 2.86
C PRO A 222 -0.88 17.36 1.71
N SER A 223 -2.11 17.04 1.44
CA SER A 223 -2.50 16.17 0.33
C SER A 223 -3.88 16.56 -0.18
N ASN A 224 -4.25 16.12 -1.36
CA ASN A 224 -5.60 16.30 -1.90
C ASN A 224 -6.52 15.10 -1.59
N ALA A 225 -6.03 14.10 -0.85
CA ALA A 225 -6.85 12.96 -0.44
C ALA A 225 -7.86 13.38 0.63
N PRO A 226 -9.13 12.94 0.55
CA PRO A 226 -10.14 13.22 1.56
C PRO A 226 -9.81 12.49 2.87
N LEU A 227 -10.07 13.16 4.00
CA LEU A 227 -9.77 12.60 5.33
C LEU A 227 -10.79 11.57 5.84
N ASP A 228 -12.03 11.62 5.35
CA ASP A 228 -13.19 10.89 5.89
C ASP A 228 -13.94 10.05 4.85
N VAL A 229 -13.30 9.63 3.77
CA VAL A 229 -13.91 8.69 2.83
C VAL A 229 -13.98 7.30 3.46
N LYS A 230 -15.15 6.67 3.41
CA LYS A 230 -15.31 5.29 3.86
C LYS A 230 -14.71 4.33 2.84
N THR A 231 -14.18 3.21 3.34
CA THR A 231 -13.80 2.10 2.47
C THR A 231 -15.00 1.69 1.63
N PRO A 232 -14.87 1.57 0.31
CA PRO A 232 -15.97 1.17 -0.55
C PRO A 232 -16.58 -0.17 -0.13
N THR A 233 -17.88 -0.29 -0.33
CA THR A 233 -18.56 -1.58 -0.15
C THR A 233 -17.89 -2.64 -1.05
N PRO A 234 -17.51 -3.81 -0.51
CA PRO A 234 -16.89 -4.85 -1.30
C PRO A 234 -17.75 -5.22 -2.51
N LEU A 235 -17.09 -5.51 -3.64
CA LEU A 235 -17.78 -5.98 -4.83
C LEU A 235 -18.57 -7.27 -4.55
N PRO A 236 -19.75 -7.44 -5.15
CA PRO A 236 -20.49 -8.69 -5.04
C PRO A 236 -19.66 -9.87 -5.53
N LYS A 237 -19.86 -11.04 -4.90
CA LYS A 237 -19.20 -12.27 -5.35
C LYS A 237 -19.65 -12.62 -6.75
N ILE A 238 -18.72 -12.73 -7.69
CA ILE A 238 -18.98 -13.06 -9.09
C ILE A 238 -18.97 -14.58 -9.28
N ASP A 239 -19.97 -15.08 -10.02
CA ASP A 239 -19.99 -16.46 -10.50
C ASP A 239 -19.49 -16.49 -11.95
N PRO A 240 -18.30 -17.03 -12.24
CA PRO A 240 -17.71 -17.00 -13.58
C PRO A 240 -18.51 -17.79 -14.63
N ASN A 241 -19.43 -18.68 -14.20
CA ASN A 241 -20.27 -19.50 -15.08
C ASN A 241 -21.55 -18.80 -15.52
N LYS A 242 -21.90 -17.65 -14.92
CA LYS A 242 -23.05 -16.86 -15.32
C LYS A 242 -22.68 -15.80 -16.36
N LYS A 243 -23.67 -15.40 -17.15
CA LYS A 243 -23.49 -14.28 -18.08
C LYS A 243 -23.21 -12.99 -17.32
N MET A 244 -22.27 -12.19 -17.84
CA MET A 244 -21.91 -10.90 -17.28
C MET A 244 -22.14 -9.79 -18.29
N ILE A 245 -22.57 -8.63 -17.79
CA ILE A 245 -22.77 -7.42 -18.61
C ILE A 245 -22.33 -6.20 -17.79
N ALA A 246 -21.58 -5.29 -18.41
CA ALA A 246 -21.21 -4.03 -17.80
C ALA A 246 -22.06 -2.89 -18.36
N PHE A 247 -22.75 -2.19 -17.48
CA PHE A 247 -23.38 -0.93 -17.82
C PHE A 247 -22.42 0.23 -17.53
N THR A 248 -22.31 1.12 -18.48
CA THR A 248 -21.43 2.29 -18.38
C THR A 248 -22.24 3.56 -18.66
N LEU A 249 -22.17 4.50 -17.72
CA LEU A 249 -23.03 5.68 -17.70
C LEU A 249 -22.19 6.94 -17.89
N ASP A 250 -22.46 7.69 -18.96
CA ASP A 250 -21.70 8.88 -19.32
C ASP A 250 -22.41 10.18 -18.87
N ASP A 251 -21.65 11.26 -18.82
CA ASP A 251 -22.08 12.64 -18.56
C ASP A 251 -22.47 12.99 -17.11
N GLY A 252 -22.59 12.02 -16.22
CA GLY A 252 -22.90 12.23 -14.81
C GLY A 252 -21.79 12.99 -14.03
N PRO A 253 -21.95 13.13 -12.70
CA PRO A 253 -23.17 12.80 -11.95
C PRO A 253 -24.33 13.76 -12.20
N HIS A 254 -25.55 13.24 -12.12
CA HIS A 254 -26.78 14.02 -12.15
C HIS A 254 -27.39 14.07 -10.74
N LYS A 255 -27.93 15.24 -10.37
CA LYS A 255 -28.38 15.54 -8.99
C LYS A 255 -29.38 14.55 -8.37
N THR A 256 -30.14 13.82 -9.19
CA THR A 256 -31.19 12.88 -8.75
C THR A 256 -31.01 11.49 -9.36
N ASN A 257 -30.70 11.40 -10.65
CA ASN A 257 -30.74 10.14 -11.38
C ASN A 257 -29.61 9.21 -11.04
N THR A 258 -28.40 9.75 -10.80
CA THR A 258 -27.22 8.93 -10.50
C THR A 258 -27.46 8.06 -9.26
N LEU A 259 -28.00 8.60 -8.17
CA LEU A 259 -28.31 7.80 -6.97
C LEU A 259 -29.46 6.82 -7.20
N ARG A 260 -30.48 7.19 -8.01
CA ARG A 260 -31.51 6.25 -8.40
C ARG A 260 -30.97 5.04 -9.16
N VAL A 261 -29.96 5.25 -10.03
CA VAL A 261 -29.26 4.18 -10.74
C VAL A 261 -28.49 3.29 -9.75
N VAL A 262 -27.80 3.88 -8.78
CA VAL A 262 -27.11 3.11 -7.71
C VAL A 262 -28.10 2.15 -7.03
N GLU A 263 -29.24 2.65 -6.56
CA GLU A 263 -30.27 1.85 -5.89
C GLU A 263 -30.81 0.72 -6.79
N MET A 264 -30.98 0.99 -8.10
CA MET A 264 -31.44 -0.02 -9.05
C MET A 264 -30.48 -1.20 -9.17
N PHE A 265 -29.17 -0.94 -9.32
CA PHE A 265 -28.19 -2.01 -9.43
C PHE A 265 -28.06 -2.80 -8.13
N GLU A 266 -28.14 -2.14 -6.98
CA GLU A 266 -28.07 -2.82 -5.68
C GLU A 266 -29.22 -3.80 -5.44
N LYS A 267 -30.44 -3.55 -5.97
CA LYS A 267 -31.57 -4.50 -5.94
C LYS A 267 -31.21 -5.87 -6.53
N TYR A 268 -30.26 -5.90 -7.48
CA TYR A 268 -29.81 -7.11 -8.16
C TYR A 268 -28.40 -7.54 -7.72
N ASN A 269 -27.91 -6.99 -6.60
CA ASN A 269 -26.54 -7.21 -6.12
C ASN A 269 -25.51 -6.94 -7.22
N GLY A 270 -25.73 -5.91 -8.02
CA GLY A 270 -24.91 -5.53 -9.17
C GLY A 270 -24.15 -4.22 -8.95
N ARG A 271 -23.24 -3.94 -9.88
CA ARG A 271 -22.48 -2.68 -9.94
C ARG A 271 -22.41 -2.20 -11.40
N ALA A 272 -22.07 -0.94 -11.57
CA ALA A 272 -21.91 -0.28 -12.86
C ALA A 272 -20.68 0.64 -12.83
N THR A 273 -20.28 1.18 -13.99
CA THR A 273 -19.19 2.14 -14.13
C THR A 273 -19.74 3.49 -14.58
N PHE A 274 -19.42 4.55 -13.83
CA PHE A 274 -19.84 5.91 -14.11
C PHE A 274 -18.68 6.71 -14.70
N PHE A 275 -18.77 7.07 -15.99
CA PHE A 275 -17.86 7.99 -16.66
C PHE A 275 -18.32 9.42 -16.42
N GLN A 276 -17.71 10.09 -15.46
CA GLN A 276 -18.18 11.37 -14.95
C GLN A 276 -17.43 12.56 -15.55
N LEU A 277 -18.13 13.65 -15.81
CA LEU A 277 -17.55 14.94 -16.21
C LEU A 277 -16.97 15.65 -14.98
N GLY A 278 -15.72 16.11 -15.07
CA GLY A 278 -15.05 16.78 -13.96
C GLY A 278 -15.81 17.97 -13.39
N LYS A 279 -16.42 18.79 -14.25
CA LYS A 279 -17.29 19.91 -13.81
C LYS A 279 -18.50 19.45 -12.98
N ASN A 280 -19.09 18.29 -13.31
CA ASN A 280 -20.23 17.74 -12.57
C ASN A 280 -19.78 17.06 -11.28
N VAL A 281 -18.60 16.42 -11.27
CA VAL A 281 -17.94 15.91 -10.06
C VAL A 281 -17.76 17.05 -9.05
N GLN A 282 -17.24 18.18 -9.48
CA GLN A 282 -17.07 19.36 -8.65
C GLN A 282 -18.41 19.94 -8.15
N ALA A 283 -19.46 19.89 -8.97
CA ALA A 283 -20.78 20.42 -8.62
C ALA A 283 -21.55 19.52 -7.65
N TYR A 284 -21.33 18.21 -7.67
CA TYR A 284 -22.08 17.22 -6.88
C TYR A 284 -21.17 16.24 -6.12
N PRO A 285 -20.25 16.73 -5.26
CA PRO A 285 -19.24 15.89 -4.60
C PRO A 285 -19.86 14.80 -3.70
N ASP A 286 -20.97 15.09 -3.03
CA ASP A 286 -21.64 14.12 -2.15
C ASP A 286 -22.22 12.93 -2.92
N ILE A 287 -22.70 13.17 -4.16
CA ILE A 287 -23.18 12.09 -5.04
C ILE A 287 -22.02 11.20 -5.46
N VAL A 288 -20.89 11.80 -5.88
CA VAL A 288 -19.66 11.06 -6.25
C VAL A 288 -19.17 10.23 -5.08
N LYS A 289 -19.13 10.83 -3.88
CA LYS A 289 -18.76 10.13 -2.65
C LYS A 289 -19.67 8.92 -2.38
N THR A 290 -20.99 9.10 -2.50
CA THR A 290 -21.96 8.02 -2.31
C THR A 290 -21.76 6.89 -3.33
N VAL A 291 -21.64 7.22 -4.62
CA VAL A 291 -21.36 6.24 -5.69
C VAL A 291 -20.12 5.41 -5.36
N TYR A 292 -19.04 6.07 -4.93
CA TYR A 292 -17.79 5.40 -4.55
C TYR A 292 -17.95 4.50 -3.33
N GLU A 293 -18.51 5.02 -2.22
CA GLU A 293 -18.70 4.28 -0.97
C GLU A 293 -19.62 3.06 -1.13
N HIS A 294 -20.52 3.07 -2.11
CA HIS A 294 -21.36 1.94 -2.48
C HIS A 294 -20.65 0.92 -3.40
N GLY A 295 -19.37 1.11 -3.70
CA GLY A 295 -18.53 0.17 -4.46
C GLY A 295 -18.80 0.18 -5.97
N PHE A 296 -19.34 1.28 -6.52
CA PHE A 296 -19.43 1.49 -7.95
C PHE A 296 -18.10 2.04 -8.50
N GLU A 297 -17.79 1.71 -9.74
CA GLU A 297 -16.60 2.21 -10.40
C GLU A 297 -16.83 3.63 -10.93
N ILE A 298 -15.89 4.54 -10.61
CA ILE A 298 -15.89 5.90 -11.13
C ILE A 298 -14.76 6.04 -12.15
N ALA A 299 -15.08 6.54 -13.33
CA ALA A 299 -14.19 6.76 -14.44
C ALA A 299 -14.28 8.20 -14.96
N SER A 300 -13.31 8.63 -15.74
CA SER A 300 -13.26 9.99 -16.31
C SER A 300 -14.00 10.09 -17.63
N HIS A 301 -14.73 11.21 -17.84
CA HIS A 301 -15.32 11.57 -19.13
C HIS A 301 -14.86 12.95 -19.64
N SER A 302 -13.61 13.35 -19.34
CA SER A 302 -13.08 14.70 -19.52
C SER A 302 -13.68 15.72 -18.54
N TRP A 303 -13.20 16.96 -18.59
CA TRP A 303 -13.69 18.01 -17.67
C TRP A 303 -15.08 18.52 -18.06
N ASP A 304 -15.27 18.94 -19.33
CA ASP A 304 -16.49 19.61 -19.81
C ASP A 304 -16.96 19.13 -21.19
N HIS A 305 -16.56 17.93 -21.61
CA HIS A 305 -17.03 17.22 -22.79
C HIS A 305 -16.62 17.82 -24.16
N PRO A 306 -15.38 18.32 -24.38
CA PRO A 306 -14.94 18.74 -25.68
C PRO A 306 -14.55 17.55 -26.58
N ASP A 307 -14.53 17.76 -27.90
CA ASP A 307 -13.84 16.82 -28.80
C ASP A 307 -12.33 16.95 -28.58
N LEU A 308 -11.77 16.00 -27.81
CA LEU A 308 -10.35 15.99 -27.42
C LEU A 308 -9.40 15.98 -28.61
N ARG A 309 -9.80 15.49 -29.78
CA ARG A 309 -8.97 15.48 -31.00
C ARG A 309 -8.65 16.87 -31.54
N LYS A 310 -9.48 17.88 -31.17
CA LYS A 310 -9.35 19.27 -31.59
C LYS A 310 -8.49 20.11 -30.67
N LEU A 311 -8.03 19.53 -29.56
CA LEU A 311 -7.22 20.19 -28.55
C LEU A 311 -5.74 19.89 -28.75
N ASP A 312 -4.89 20.82 -28.35
CA ASP A 312 -3.46 20.56 -28.22
C ASP A 312 -3.15 19.66 -27.02
N THR A 313 -1.91 19.18 -26.93
CA THR A 313 -1.46 18.26 -25.90
C THR A 313 -1.69 18.79 -24.48
N ASN A 314 -1.44 20.07 -24.24
CA ASN A 314 -1.60 20.67 -22.91
C ASN A 314 -3.06 20.80 -22.53
N ALA A 315 -3.94 21.18 -23.48
CA ALA A 315 -5.37 21.26 -23.27
C ALA A 315 -5.99 19.86 -23.04
N VAL A 316 -5.56 18.83 -23.77
CA VAL A 316 -5.97 17.44 -23.52
C VAL A 316 -5.54 17.01 -22.11
N ASN A 317 -4.26 17.26 -21.76
CA ASN A 317 -3.76 16.92 -20.42
C ASN A 317 -4.55 17.63 -19.32
N LYS A 318 -4.89 18.90 -19.49
CA LYS A 318 -5.71 19.64 -18.54
C LYS A 318 -7.10 19.01 -18.36
N GLN A 319 -7.80 18.63 -19.43
CA GLN A 319 -9.09 17.94 -19.39
C GLN A 319 -9.05 16.65 -18.57
N ILE A 320 -7.96 15.90 -18.69
CA ILE A 320 -7.75 14.62 -18.02
C ILE A 320 -7.38 14.85 -16.55
N VAL A 321 -6.33 15.64 -16.29
CA VAL A 321 -5.78 15.83 -14.95
C VAL A 321 -6.76 16.56 -14.02
N ASP A 322 -7.44 17.59 -14.51
CA ASP A 322 -8.43 18.31 -13.69
C ASP A 322 -9.57 17.37 -13.27
N THR A 323 -10.01 16.46 -14.15
CA THR A 323 -11.04 15.48 -13.83
C THR A 323 -10.53 14.43 -12.84
N GLN A 324 -9.31 13.89 -13.05
CA GLN A 324 -8.67 12.98 -12.08
C GLN A 324 -8.57 13.63 -10.70
N ASN A 325 -8.12 14.90 -10.64
CA ASN A 325 -7.99 15.65 -9.40
C ASN A 325 -9.33 15.84 -8.70
N ALA A 326 -10.39 16.17 -9.44
CA ALA A 326 -11.73 16.33 -8.88
C ALA A 326 -12.25 15.01 -8.29
N ILE A 327 -12.12 13.89 -9.00
CA ILE A 327 -12.54 12.57 -8.51
C ILE A 327 -11.69 12.18 -7.29
N PHE A 328 -10.36 12.29 -7.38
CA PHE A 328 -9.44 11.95 -6.29
C PHE A 328 -9.71 12.76 -5.01
N SER A 329 -9.99 14.05 -5.15
CA SER A 329 -10.25 14.91 -3.98
C SER A 329 -11.48 14.48 -3.16
N ILE A 330 -12.36 13.68 -3.75
CA ILE A 330 -13.57 13.17 -3.12
C ILE A 330 -13.40 11.72 -2.66
N THR A 331 -12.80 10.87 -3.51
CA THR A 331 -12.76 9.42 -3.31
C THR A 331 -11.46 8.93 -2.66
N GLY A 332 -10.36 9.67 -2.82
CA GLY A 332 -9.02 9.20 -2.48
C GLY A 332 -8.43 8.23 -3.50
N ASP A 333 -9.18 7.87 -4.55
CA ASP A 333 -8.74 6.99 -5.62
C ASP A 333 -8.71 7.70 -6.98
N GLU A 334 -7.70 7.36 -7.79
CA GLU A 334 -7.57 7.86 -9.15
C GLU A 334 -8.33 6.97 -10.13
N PRO A 335 -9.17 7.55 -11.01
CA PRO A 335 -9.79 6.76 -12.04
C PRO A 335 -8.74 6.17 -12.98
N SER A 336 -8.83 4.86 -13.25
CA SER A 336 -7.94 4.15 -14.18
C SER A 336 -8.44 4.17 -15.63
N LEU A 337 -9.72 4.51 -15.82
CA LEU A 337 -10.38 4.52 -17.12
C LEU A 337 -10.82 5.93 -17.51
N ILE A 338 -10.71 6.22 -18.80
CA ILE A 338 -11.32 7.40 -19.44
C ILE A 338 -12.13 6.99 -20.66
N ARG A 339 -13.32 7.53 -20.81
CA ARG A 339 -14.02 7.51 -22.09
C ARG A 339 -13.91 8.90 -22.73
N PRO A 340 -13.21 9.03 -23.87
CA PRO A 340 -13.20 10.30 -24.59
C PRO A 340 -14.60 10.67 -25.05
N PRO A 341 -15.02 11.94 -24.97
CA PRO A 341 -16.26 12.42 -25.53
C PRO A 341 -16.49 11.93 -26.96
N TYR A 342 -17.70 11.49 -27.26
CA TYR A 342 -18.09 10.92 -28.58
C TYR A 342 -17.36 9.62 -28.94
N GLY A 343 -16.62 8.99 -28.02
CA GLY A 343 -15.71 7.89 -28.30
C GLY A 343 -14.54 8.29 -29.21
N ALA A 344 -14.27 9.58 -29.33
CA ALA A 344 -13.37 10.14 -30.33
C ALA A 344 -11.98 10.46 -29.77
N TYR A 345 -10.93 9.83 -30.34
CA TYR A 345 -9.54 10.05 -29.95
C TYR A 345 -8.58 9.90 -31.12
N ASN A 346 -7.40 10.47 -30.99
CA ASN A 346 -6.26 10.33 -31.90
C ASN A 346 -5.00 9.93 -31.12
N ASP A 347 -3.85 9.84 -31.78
CA ASP A 347 -2.60 9.40 -31.13
C ASP A 347 -2.12 10.38 -30.05
N ASN A 348 -2.38 11.68 -30.19
CA ASN A 348 -2.12 12.66 -29.15
C ASN A 348 -2.91 12.35 -27.89
N VAL A 349 -4.22 12.13 -28.01
CA VAL A 349 -5.10 11.76 -26.88
C VAL A 349 -4.65 10.45 -26.24
N LYS A 350 -4.32 9.41 -27.04
CA LYS A 350 -3.81 8.14 -26.51
C LYS A 350 -2.54 8.34 -25.69
N THR A 351 -1.61 9.12 -26.21
CA THR A 351 -0.33 9.39 -25.53
C THR A 351 -0.55 10.08 -24.18
N VAL A 352 -1.39 11.11 -24.16
CA VAL A 352 -1.70 11.84 -22.91
C VAL A 352 -2.43 10.95 -21.91
N VAL A 353 -3.41 10.16 -22.36
CA VAL A 353 -4.15 9.20 -21.49
C VAL A 353 -3.16 8.20 -20.85
N LYS A 354 -2.31 7.58 -21.67
CA LYS A 354 -1.29 6.63 -21.18
C LYS A 354 -0.32 7.29 -20.18
N ASN A 355 0.13 8.50 -20.49
CA ASN A 355 1.05 9.24 -19.63
C ASN A 355 0.43 9.57 -18.25
N ASN A 356 -0.89 9.68 -18.17
CA ASN A 356 -1.60 9.88 -16.91
C ASN A 356 -2.02 8.55 -16.25
N GLY A 357 -1.46 7.41 -16.67
CA GLY A 357 -1.73 6.09 -16.07
C GLY A 357 -3.13 5.57 -16.30
N MET A 358 -3.83 6.06 -17.34
CA MET A 358 -5.19 5.68 -17.68
C MET A 358 -5.26 4.84 -18.95
N GLN A 359 -6.41 4.19 -19.15
CA GLN A 359 -6.77 3.44 -20.35
C GLN A 359 -8.05 3.97 -20.97
N ILE A 360 -8.09 4.06 -22.30
CA ILE A 360 -9.31 4.46 -23.02
C ILE A 360 -10.31 3.30 -22.98
N ALA A 361 -11.56 3.60 -22.61
CA ALA A 361 -12.66 2.65 -22.57
C ALA A 361 -13.77 3.08 -23.52
N LEU A 362 -14.18 2.17 -24.42
CA LEU A 362 -15.30 2.35 -25.34
C LEU A 362 -16.48 1.46 -24.91
N TRP A 363 -17.32 1.06 -25.86
CA TRP A 363 -18.50 0.21 -25.66
C TRP A 363 -18.68 -0.76 -26.79
N THR A 364 -19.55 -1.76 -26.60
CA THR A 364 -19.97 -2.71 -27.63
C THR A 364 -21.43 -2.59 -27.98
N VAL A 365 -22.25 -2.00 -27.10
CA VAL A 365 -23.67 -1.76 -27.30
C VAL A 365 -23.95 -0.27 -27.10
N ASP A 366 -24.30 0.40 -28.17
CA ASP A 366 -24.79 1.78 -28.13
C ASP A 366 -26.33 1.76 -28.12
N THR A 367 -26.92 2.24 -27.05
CA THR A 367 -28.39 2.25 -26.90
C THR A 367 -29.06 3.37 -27.67
N LEU A 368 -28.30 4.37 -28.08
CA LEU A 368 -28.80 5.60 -28.68
C LEU A 368 -29.91 6.30 -27.83
N ASP A 369 -29.81 6.17 -26.51
CA ASP A 369 -30.80 6.67 -25.55
C ASP A 369 -31.05 8.20 -25.70
N TRP A 370 -29.97 8.97 -25.90
CA TRP A 370 -29.99 10.38 -26.16
C TRP A 370 -30.85 10.78 -27.40
N LYS A 371 -30.98 9.85 -28.36
CA LYS A 371 -31.76 10.03 -29.61
C LYS A 371 -33.15 9.44 -29.48
N LEU A 372 -33.32 8.28 -28.89
CA LEU A 372 -34.58 7.56 -28.77
C LEU A 372 -35.56 8.27 -27.85
N LYS A 373 -35.13 8.78 -26.72
CA LYS A 373 -35.90 9.56 -25.73
C LYS A 373 -37.22 8.90 -25.30
N ASP A 374 -37.24 7.55 -25.27
CA ASP A 374 -38.40 6.72 -24.96
C ASP A 374 -37.92 5.51 -24.13
N ALA A 375 -38.50 5.36 -22.95
CA ALA A 375 -38.05 4.33 -22.00
C ALA A 375 -38.22 2.89 -22.53
N ASN A 376 -39.34 2.61 -23.24
CA ASN A 376 -39.55 1.27 -23.79
C ASN A 376 -38.57 0.94 -24.92
N LYS A 377 -38.34 1.92 -25.81
CA LYS A 377 -37.35 1.72 -26.89
C LYS A 377 -35.94 1.55 -26.37
N ILE A 378 -35.58 2.28 -25.30
CA ILE A 378 -34.28 2.14 -24.63
C ILE A 378 -34.16 0.76 -23.98
N LYS A 379 -35.19 0.32 -23.23
CA LYS A 379 -35.28 -1.04 -22.70
C LYS A 379 -35.06 -2.08 -23.79
N ASP A 380 -35.79 -1.95 -24.93
CA ASP A 380 -35.66 -2.89 -26.05
C ASP A 380 -34.27 -2.84 -26.69
N ALA A 381 -33.66 -1.64 -26.83
CA ALA A 381 -32.31 -1.49 -27.33
C ALA A 381 -31.27 -2.18 -26.44
N ILE A 382 -31.43 -2.10 -25.12
CA ILE A 382 -30.55 -2.80 -24.15
C ILE A 382 -30.77 -4.32 -24.26
N VAL A 383 -31.99 -4.79 -24.09
CA VAL A 383 -32.31 -6.21 -23.95
C VAL A 383 -32.03 -7.03 -25.21
N ASN A 384 -32.36 -6.47 -26.39
CA ASN A 384 -32.19 -7.14 -27.68
C ASN A 384 -30.74 -7.22 -28.13
N ASN A 385 -29.86 -6.33 -27.62
CA ASN A 385 -28.43 -6.32 -27.93
C ASN A 385 -27.56 -6.87 -26.78
N ALA A 386 -28.15 -7.33 -25.69
CA ALA A 386 -27.42 -7.90 -24.56
C ALA A 386 -26.82 -9.28 -24.91
N TYR A 387 -25.56 -9.46 -24.61
CA TYR A 387 -24.86 -10.75 -24.68
C TYR A 387 -23.82 -10.86 -23.55
N ASP A 388 -23.29 -12.05 -23.30
CA ASP A 388 -22.28 -12.31 -22.28
C ASP A 388 -20.96 -11.60 -22.63
N GLY A 389 -20.55 -10.62 -21.82
CA GLY A 389 -19.39 -9.75 -22.07
C GLY A 389 -19.74 -8.42 -22.75
N ALA A 390 -21.02 -8.08 -22.92
CA ALA A 390 -21.41 -6.80 -23.49
C ALA A 390 -21.04 -5.61 -22.55
N VAL A 391 -20.61 -4.52 -23.17
CA VAL A 391 -20.40 -3.21 -22.51
C VAL A 391 -21.41 -2.22 -23.11
N VAL A 392 -22.35 -1.79 -22.29
CA VAL A 392 -23.50 -0.99 -22.71
C VAL A 392 -23.25 0.47 -22.38
N LEU A 393 -23.38 1.35 -23.38
CA LEU A 393 -23.37 2.81 -23.22
C LEU A 393 -24.80 3.33 -23.02
N ILE A 394 -24.97 4.10 -21.94
CA ILE A 394 -26.18 4.88 -21.60
C ILE A 394 -25.75 6.18 -20.90
N HIS A 395 -26.73 7.08 -20.64
CA HIS A 395 -26.52 8.35 -19.95
C HIS A 395 -27.50 8.51 -18.79
N ASP A 396 -27.01 8.63 -17.56
CA ASP A 396 -27.85 8.77 -16.36
C ASP A 396 -28.48 10.18 -16.19
N ILE A 397 -28.13 11.11 -17.05
CA ILE A 397 -28.63 12.48 -17.01
C ILE A 397 -30.08 12.63 -17.51
N HIS A 398 -30.66 11.58 -18.09
CA HIS A 398 -32.00 11.58 -18.68
C HIS A 398 -32.99 10.65 -17.96
N ASN A 399 -34.16 11.15 -17.54
CA ASN A 399 -35.16 10.33 -16.86
C ASN A 399 -35.62 9.14 -17.71
N PHE A 400 -35.91 9.37 -19.02
CA PHE A 400 -36.33 8.30 -19.93
C PHE A 400 -35.27 7.16 -20.07
N THR A 401 -33.98 7.49 -19.96
CA THR A 401 -32.90 6.46 -19.93
C THR A 401 -32.99 5.67 -18.65
N VAL A 402 -33.09 6.33 -17.51
CA VAL A 402 -33.12 5.68 -16.18
C VAL A 402 -34.38 4.79 -16.05
N ASP A 403 -35.55 5.25 -16.55
CA ASP A 403 -36.80 4.46 -16.58
C ASP A 403 -36.64 3.20 -17.46
N GLY A 404 -36.02 3.36 -18.66
CA GLY A 404 -35.73 2.25 -19.57
C GLY A 404 -34.73 1.25 -19.00
N LEU A 405 -33.71 1.75 -18.30
CA LEU A 405 -32.71 0.93 -17.61
C LEU A 405 -33.37 0.08 -16.51
N GLU A 406 -34.26 0.65 -15.68
CA GLU A 406 -34.93 -0.09 -14.60
C GLU A 406 -35.69 -1.31 -15.15
N MET A 407 -36.42 -1.13 -16.24
CA MET A 407 -37.10 -2.24 -16.91
C MET A 407 -36.14 -3.26 -17.51
N ALA A 408 -35.02 -2.83 -18.11
CA ALA A 408 -34.05 -3.68 -18.72
C ALA A 408 -33.28 -4.54 -17.66
N LEU A 409 -32.92 -3.95 -16.52
CA LEU A 409 -32.26 -4.67 -15.44
C LEU A 409 -33.13 -5.82 -14.90
N ALA A 410 -34.43 -5.58 -14.70
CA ALA A 410 -35.38 -6.61 -14.28
C ALA A 410 -35.44 -7.80 -15.27
N GLU A 411 -35.49 -7.49 -16.57
CA GLU A 411 -35.58 -8.54 -17.61
C GLU A 411 -34.23 -9.30 -17.74
N LEU A 412 -33.09 -8.61 -17.69
CA LEU A 412 -31.77 -9.23 -17.80
C LEU A 412 -31.42 -10.06 -16.55
N ALA A 413 -31.81 -9.63 -15.35
CA ALA A 413 -31.66 -10.41 -14.13
C ALA A 413 -32.43 -11.74 -14.24
N ASN A 414 -33.68 -11.72 -14.75
CA ASN A 414 -34.48 -12.93 -15.01
C ASN A 414 -33.85 -13.84 -16.09
N LYS A 415 -33.07 -13.28 -17.02
CA LYS A 415 -32.26 -14.03 -18.01
C LYS A 415 -30.94 -14.54 -17.46
N GLY A 416 -30.65 -14.31 -16.17
CA GLY A 416 -29.48 -14.82 -15.46
C GLY A 416 -28.19 -14.00 -15.63
N TYR A 417 -28.29 -12.74 -16.03
CA TYR A 417 -27.14 -11.85 -16.10
C TYR A 417 -26.73 -11.34 -14.72
N GLN A 418 -25.42 -11.23 -14.52
CA GLN A 418 -24.80 -10.49 -13.44
C GLN A 418 -24.37 -9.12 -13.97
N PHE A 419 -24.62 -8.07 -13.19
CA PHE A 419 -24.25 -6.70 -13.50
C PHE A 419 -22.95 -6.36 -12.80
N VAL A 420 -21.89 -6.11 -13.56
CA VAL A 420 -20.54 -5.90 -13.05
C VAL A 420 -19.97 -4.56 -13.51
N THR A 421 -18.95 -4.06 -12.84
CA THR A 421 -18.18 -2.91 -13.33
C THR A 421 -17.41 -3.28 -14.59
N LEU A 422 -16.99 -2.29 -15.37
CA LEU A 422 -16.19 -2.52 -16.58
C LEU A 422 -14.83 -3.17 -16.23
N SER A 423 -14.18 -2.70 -15.17
CA SER A 423 -12.92 -3.32 -14.70
C SER A 423 -13.13 -4.77 -14.29
N THR A 424 -14.18 -5.07 -13.52
CA THR A 424 -14.50 -6.47 -13.17
C THR A 424 -14.80 -7.31 -14.41
N LEU A 425 -15.55 -6.78 -15.38
CA LEU A 425 -15.81 -7.51 -16.62
C LEU A 425 -14.49 -7.87 -17.34
N GLY A 426 -13.50 -6.94 -17.34
CA GLY A 426 -12.18 -7.15 -17.96
C GLY A 426 -11.35 -8.24 -17.31
N GLU A 427 -11.60 -8.61 -16.04
CA GLU A 427 -10.96 -9.73 -15.36
C GLU A 427 -11.44 -11.10 -15.87
N TYR A 428 -12.68 -11.18 -16.36
CA TYR A 428 -13.33 -12.42 -16.79
C TYR A 428 -13.51 -12.55 -18.29
N LYS A 429 -13.48 -11.44 -19.04
CA LYS A 429 -13.75 -11.38 -20.48
C LYS A 429 -12.68 -10.61 -21.22
N GLU A 430 -12.36 -11.05 -22.42
CA GLU A 430 -11.42 -10.33 -23.28
C GLU A 430 -12.09 -9.11 -23.90
N LEU A 431 -11.60 -7.91 -23.54
CA LEU A 431 -12.18 -6.61 -23.94
C LEU A 431 -11.31 -5.83 -24.95
N LYS A 432 -10.58 -6.51 -25.85
CA LYS A 432 -9.64 -5.88 -26.82
C LYS A 432 -10.26 -4.78 -27.69
N THR A 433 -11.57 -4.82 -27.95
CA THR A 433 -12.27 -3.80 -28.75
C THR A 433 -12.77 -2.64 -27.89
N VAL A 434 -12.83 -2.80 -26.60
CA VAL A 434 -13.33 -1.81 -25.62
C VAL A 434 -12.21 -1.07 -24.96
N LEU A 435 -11.24 -1.78 -24.42
CA LEU A 435 -10.07 -1.19 -23.73
C LEU A 435 -8.90 -0.98 -24.71
N ARG A 436 -8.41 0.26 -24.79
CA ARG A 436 -7.42 0.71 -25.79
C ARG A 436 -6.20 1.34 -25.13
#